data_d6fb53effda549dda85d47ab3743e53f
#
_entry.id   d6fb53effda549dda85d47ab3743e53f
#
_cell.length_a   1.000
_cell.length_b   1.000
_cell.length_c   1.000
_cell.angle_alpha   90.00
_cell.angle_beta   90.00
_cell.angle_gamma   90.00
#
_symmetry.space_group_name_H-M   'P 1'
#
loop_
_entity.id
_entity.type
_entity.pdbx_description
1 polymer ?
#
loop_
_entity_poly.entity_id
_entity_poly.type
_entity_poly.pdbx_seq_one_letter_code
_entity_poly.pdbx_strand_id
1 'polypeptide(L)'
;MKRFLFVLTALLLSASLCDARKLPAGALGTTTYEIRYTWGAIDAKVATATISLTPDSYQGKSAYHSHAFVKTSAVFRLFIGADLTVDSYIDEAELLPLYTINPYRKGGKDCKFEYIYDREARQVTNVAQGPKETLETKYPFDGRIFDLLTVLAFVRFLDAGDKPVSLRLMLGEAAYPAVITYQGKDTERVPGVEADRFQIRLTERGVMENGSGNELTFWRSPGSDRRILGLEAAVNPGHMSIRIKQ
;
A
#
# COMPACT_ATOMS: atom_id res chain seq x y z
N MET A 1 9.19 24.73 49.29
CA MET A 1 10.09 24.16 48.28
C MET A 1 9.90 22.64 48.01
N LYS A 2 8.90 21.93 48.54
CA LYS A 2 8.64 20.49 48.31
C LYS A 2 7.52 20.17 47.28
N ARG A 3 6.86 21.18 46.71
CA ARG A 3 5.77 20.97 45.73
C ARG A 3 6.20 21.15 44.28
N PHE A 4 7.41 21.64 44.00
CA PHE A 4 7.91 21.85 42.62
C PHE A 4 8.63 20.62 42.03
N LEU A 5 9.01 19.66 42.87
CA LEU A 5 9.76 18.47 42.44
C LEU A 5 8.86 17.35 41.90
N PHE A 6 7.55 17.36 42.23
CA PHE A 6 6.61 16.34 41.78
C PHE A 6 6.00 16.60 40.36
N VAL A 7 6.07 17.83 39.88
CA VAL A 7 5.55 18.20 38.54
C VAL A 7 6.58 17.90 37.43
N LEU A 8 7.87 17.91 37.77
CA LEU A 8 8.93 17.66 36.79
C LEU A 8 9.12 16.15 36.50
N THR A 9 8.75 15.27 37.46
CA THR A 9 8.80 13.81 37.26
C THR A 9 7.62 13.25 36.45
N ALA A 10 6.49 13.97 36.39
CA ALA A 10 5.32 13.55 35.62
C ALA A 10 5.41 13.93 34.13
N LEU A 11 6.29 14.87 33.77
CA LEU A 11 6.50 15.30 32.38
C LEU A 11 7.52 14.42 31.61
N LEU A 12 8.28 13.57 32.31
CA LEU A 12 9.28 12.69 31.70
C LEU A 12 8.76 11.27 31.39
N LEU A 13 7.51 10.95 31.72
CA LEU A 13 6.92 9.63 31.51
C LEU A 13 5.94 9.57 30.32
N SER A 14 5.82 10.64 29.56
CA SER A 14 5.04 10.63 28.29
C SER A 14 5.90 10.63 27.03
N ALA A 15 7.18 10.26 27.13
CA ALA A 15 7.89 9.70 25.98
C ALA A 15 7.24 8.35 25.69
N SER A 16 6.15 8.35 24.97
CA SER A 16 5.65 7.16 24.31
C SER A 16 6.85 6.56 23.60
N LEU A 17 7.32 5.42 24.11
CA LEU A 17 8.20 4.51 23.37
C LEU A 17 7.45 4.22 22.07
N CYS A 18 7.74 5.00 21.04
CA CYS A 18 7.44 4.63 19.67
C CYS A 18 8.36 3.43 19.45
N ASP A 19 7.85 2.25 19.78
CA ASP A 19 8.51 0.99 19.50
C ASP A 19 8.73 1.01 17.98
N ALA A 20 9.99 1.22 17.59
CA ALA A 20 10.38 1.22 16.18
C ALA A 20 10.06 -0.20 15.66
N ARG A 21 8.90 -0.34 15.06
CA ARG A 21 8.41 -1.62 14.53
C ARG A 21 9.24 -1.95 13.29
N LYS A 22 10.32 -2.70 13.48
CA LYS A 22 11.11 -3.20 12.36
C LYS A 22 10.32 -4.25 11.59
N LEU A 23 10.45 -4.21 10.27
CA LEU A 23 9.92 -5.27 9.42
C LEU A 23 10.51 -6.63 9.85
N PRO A 24 9.67 -7.66 10.01
CA PRO A 24 10.18 -9.01 10.24
C PRO A 24 11.16 -9.38 9.12
N ALA A 25 12.24 -10.08 9.43
CA ALA A 25 13.24 -10.46 8.43
C ALA A 25 12.63 -11.20 7.24
N GLY A 26 11.59 -12.04 7.45
CA GLY A 26 10.82 -12.69 6.40
C GLY A 26 9.93 -11.75 5.57
N ALA A 27 9.81 -10.45 5.94
CA ALA A 27 9.12 -9.45 5.15
C ALA A 27 9.96 -8.92 3.99
N LEU A 28 11.27 -9.03 4.10
CA LEU A 28 12.22 -8.60 3.07
C LEU A 28 12.32 -9.61 1.94
N GLY A 29 12.75 -9.16 0.77
CA GLY A 29 12.95 -10.00 -0.40
C GLY A 29 11.87 -9.81 -1.45
N THR A 30 11.80 -10.77 -2.38
CA THR A 30 10.95 -10.69 -3.56
C THR A 30 9.83 -11.72 -3.49
N THR A 31 8.62 -11.30 -3.83
CA THR A 31 7.44 -12.17 -3.92
C THR A 31 6.78 -11.99 -5.29
N THR A 32 6.43 -13.12 -5.92
CA THR A 32 5.74 -13.12 -7.21
C THR A 32 4.27 -13.47 -7.00
N TYR A 33 3.41 -12.76 -7.69
CA TYR A 33 1.96 -12.94 -7.63
C TYR A 33 1.39 -13.19 -9.03
N GLU A 34 0.34 -13.97 -9.10
CA GLU A 34 -0.52 -14.09 -10.27
C GLU A 34 -1.73 -13.17 -10.11
N ILE A 35 -2.06 -12.41 -11.15
CA ILE A 35 -3.24 -11.55 -11.19
C ILE A 35 -4.26 -12.18 -12.14
N ARG A 36 -5.46 -12.42 -11.63
CA ARG A 36 -6.59 -12.96 -12.38
C ARG A 36 -7.74 -11.97 -12.39
N TYR A 37 -8.48 -12.00 -13.48
CA TYR A 37 -9.72 -11.26 -13.65
C TYR A 37 -10.86 -12.23 -13.91
N THR A 38 -11.98 -12.04 -13.20
CA THR A 38 -13.19 -12.84 -13.35
C THR A 38 -14.39 -11.94 -13.65
N TRP A 39 -15.16 -12.30 -14.68
CA TRP A 39 -16.41 -11.64 -15.04
C TRP A 39 -17.32 -12.60 -15.79
N GLY A 40 -18.49 -12.92 -15.22
CA GLY A 40 -19.39 -13.93 -15.77
C GLY A 40 -18.68 -15.29 -15.90
N ALA A 41 -18.61 -15.82 -17.13
CA ALA A 41 -17.89 -17.06 -17.44
C ALA A 41 -16.37 -16.86 -17.70
N ILE A 42 -15.89 -15.62 -17.68
CA ILE A 42 -14.48 -15.31 -17.91
C ILE A 42 -13.73 -15.47 -16.58
N ASP A 43 -12.71 -16.32 -16.57
CA ASP A 43 -11.70 -16.43 -15.50
C ASP A 43 -10.33 -16.54 -16.16
N ALA A 44 -9.59 -15.44 -16.18
CA ALA A 44 -8.36 -15.37 -16.95
C ALA A 44 -7.20 -14.78 -16.13
N LYS A 45 -6.01 -15.34 -16.33
CA LYS A 45 -4.77 -14.73 -15.90
C LYS A 45 -4.47 -13.51 -16.76
N VAL A 46 -4.46 -12.33 -16.14
CA VAL A 46 -4.27 -11.04 -16.83
C VAL A 46 -2.87 -10.48 -16.69
N ALA A 47 -2.18 -10.80 -15.58
CA ALA A 47 -0.83 -10.32 -15.35
C ALA A 47 -0.07 -11.20 -14.33
N THR A 48 1.20 -10.90 -14.20
CA THR A 48 2.06 -11.36 -13.09
C THR A 48 2.68 -10.12 -12.45
N ALA A 49 2.60 -10.01 -11.13
CA ALA A 49 3.27 -8.97 -10.37
C ALA A 49 4.46 -9.53 -9.61
N THR A 50 5.57 -8.82 -9.61
CA THR A 50 6.72 -9.09 -8.75
C THR A 50 6.89 -7.89 -7.83
N ILE A 51 6.87 -8.12 -6.52
CA ILE A 51 7.05 -7.08 -5.51
C ILE A 51 8.28 -7.44 -4.70
N SER A 52 9.26 -6.54 -4.64
CA SER A 52 10.43 -6.65 -3.77
C SER A 52 10.37 -5.59 -2.68
N LEU A 53 10.96 -5.91 -1.53
CA LEU A 53 11.15 -5.00 -0.40
C LEU A 53 12.55 -5.22 0.14
N THR A 54 13.40 -4.19 0.04
CA THR A 54 14.82 -4.24 0.42
C THR A 54 15.20 -3.05 1.29
N PRO A 55 16.16 -3.22 2.23
CA PRO A 55 16.74 -2.08 2.94
C PRO A 55 17.43 -1.15 1.94
N ASP A 56 17.27 0.15 2.13
CA ASP A 56 17.86 1.21 1.31
C ASP A 56 17.95 2.52 2.12
N SER A 57 18.26 3.62 1.47
CA SER A 57 18.20 4.96 2.04
C SER A 57 17.55 5.93 1.06
N TYR A 58 16.81 6.89 1.59
CA TYR A 58 16.22 7.98 0.82
C TYR A 58 16.63 9.32 1.43
N GLN A 59 17.35 10.15 0.67
CA GLN A 59 17.88 11.45 1.11
C GLN A 59 18.66 11.38 2.44
N GLY A 60 19.47 10.32 2.62
CA GLY A 60 20.29 10.11 3.81
C GLY A 60 19.55 9.55 5.03
N LYS A 61 18.25 9.24 4.92
CA LYS A 61 17.46 8.54 5.96
C LYS A 61 17.39 7.05 5.64
N SER A 62 17.47 6.20 6.67
CA SER A 62 17.22 4.76 6.53
C SER A 62 15.80 4.51 6.04
N ALA A 63 15.66 3.72 5.01
CA ALA A 63 14.38 3.43 4.37
C ALA A 63 14.33 1.97 3.88
N TYR A 64 13.13 1.51 3.58
CA TYR A 64 12.93 0.34 2.72
C TYR A 64 12.55 0.83 1.32
N HIS A 65 13.14 0.21 0.29
CA HIS A 65 12.72 0.38 -1.09
C HIS A 65 11.77 -0.76 -1.46
N SER A 66 10.53 -0.41 -1.78
CA SER A 66 9.53 -1.33 -2.32
C SER A 66 9.42 -1.09 -3.82
N HIS A 67 9.73 -2.12 -4.61
CA HIS A 67 9.63 -2.09 -6.06
C HIS A 67 8.57 -3.09 -6.52
N ALA A 68 7.59 -2.65 -7.29
CA ALA A 68 6.59 -3.48 -7.92
C ALA A 68 6.70 -3.40 -9.44
N PHE A 69 6.76 -4.55 -10.08
CA PHE A 69 6.70 -4.70 -11.52
C PHE A 69 5.53 -5.61 -11.90
N VAL A 70 4.59 -5.08 -12.68
CA VAL A 70 3.44 -5.83 -13.18
C VAL A 70 3.59 -6.07 -14.67
N LYS A 71 3.80 -7.33 -15.04
CA LYS A 71 3.90 -7.78 -16.44
C LYS A 71 2.53 -8.23 -16.93
N THR A 72 1.93 -7.45 -17.79
CA THR A 72 0.61 -7.74 -18.39
C THR A 72 0.74 -8.87 -19.41
N SER A 73 -0.22 -9.82 -19.43
CA SER A 73 -0.27 -10.89 -20.41
C SER A 73 -0.49 -10.33 -21.82
N ALA A 74 0.00 -11.05 -22.85
CA ALA A 74 -0.03 -10.59 -24.25
C ALA A 74 -1.46 -10.22 -24.71
N VAL A 75 -2.47 -10.99 -24.32
CA VAL A 75 -3.86 -10.73 -24.68
C VAL A 75 -4.38 -9.46 -24.00
N PHE A 76 -4.11 -9.28 -22.70
CA PHE A 76 -4.59 -8.14 -21.95
C PHE A 76 -3.79 -6.85 -22.20
N ARG A 77 -2.57 -6.96 -22.72
CA ARG A 77 -1.76 -5.82 -23.14
C ARG A 77 -2.45 -4.98 -24.25
N LEU A 78 -3.29 -5.62 -25.05
CA LEU A 78 -4.11 -4.91 -26.05
C LEU A 78 -5.17 -3.98 -25.42
N PHE A 79 -5.58 -4.27 -24.18
CA PHE A 79 -6.63 -3.51 -23.47
C PHE A 79 -6.06 -2.56 -22.42
N ILE A 80 -5.01 -2.97 -21.71
CA ILE A 80 -4.43 -2.22 -20.59
C ILE A 80 -3.17 -1.43 -21.02
N GLY A 81 -2.59 -1.77 -22.15
CA GLY A 81 -1.57 -0.99 -22.86
C GLY A 81 -0.14 -1.29 -22.47
N ALA A 82 0.23 -1.42 -21.20
CA ALA A 82 1.65 -1.49 -20.83
C ALA A 82 1.89 -2.29 -19.53
N ASP A 83 3.14 -2.69 -19.35
CA ASP A 83 3.65 -3.13 -18.05
C ASP A 83 3.69 -1.93 -17.10
N LEU A 84 3.47 -2.17 -15.80
CA LEU A 84 3.42 -1.15 -14.76
C LEU A 84 4.62 -1.31 -13.84
N THR A 85 5.30 -0.22 -13.53
CA THR A 85 6.35 -0.17 -12.52
C THR A 85 5.98 0.86 -11.45
N VAL A 86 6.18 0.52 -10.20
CA VAL A 86 6.02 1.45 -9.07
C VAL A 86 7.18 1.26 -8.11
N ASP A 87 7.80 2.36 -7.72
CA ASP A 87 8.83 2.39 -6.68
C ASP A 87 8.36 3.26 -5.52
N SER A 88 8.46 2.74 -4.29
CA SER A 88 8.16 3.47 -3.06
C SER A 88 9.31 3.37 -2.08
N TYR A 89 9.72 4.51 -1.52
CA TYR A 89 10.64 4.58 -0.37
C TYR A 89 9.83 4.77 0.90
N ILE A 90 10.06 3.89 1.86
CA ILE A 90 9.29 3.75 3.10
C ILE A 90 10.23 4.01 4.27
N ASP A 91 9.91 4.94 5.13
CA ASP A 91 10.68 5.21 6.34
C ASP A 91 10.83 3.95 7.21
N GLU A 92 12.06 3.59 7.59
CA GLU A 92 12.32 2.36 8.34
C GLU A 92 11.70 2.39 9.74
N ALA A 93 11.66 3.53 10.39
CA ALA A 93 11.19 3.66 11.77
C ALA A 93 9.66 3.75 11.88
N GLU A 94 9.03 4.50 10.98
CA GLU A 94 7.61 4.81 11.04
C GLU A 94 6.75 4.01 10.07
N LEU A 95 7.37 3.38 9.06
CA LEU A 95 6.72 2.62 7.98
C LEU A 95 5.73 3.47 7.18
N LEU A 96 5.99 4.75 7.08
CA LEU A 96 5.23 5.69 6.28
C LEU A 96 5.99 6.01 4.99
N PRO A 97 5.31 6.34 3.89
CA PRO A 97 5.98 6.67 2.64
C PRO A 97 6.80 7.95 2.77
N LEU A 98 7.95 7.96 2.09
CA LEU A 98 8.79 9.14 1.88
C LEU A 98 8.63 9.67 0.46
N TYR A 99 8.54 8.74 -0.50
CA TYR A 99 8.50 9.03 -1.91
C TYR A 99 7.94 7.85 -2.69
N THR A 100 7.14 8.11 -3.72
CA THR A 100 6.63 7.08 -4.64
C THR A 100 6.68 7.60 -6.05
N ILE A 101 7.11 6.77 -6.99
CA ILE A 101 7.11 7.08 -8.42
C ILE A 101 6.54 5.91 -9.22
N ASN A 102 5.71 6.25 -10.20
CA ASN A 102 5.16 5.34 -11.20
C ASN A 102 5.47 5.89 -12.59
N PRO A 103 6.60 5.49 -13.22
CA PRO A 103 6.90 5.84 -14.58
C PRO A 103 6.04 5.02 -15.56
N TYR A 104 5.56 5.64 -16.62
CA TYR A 104 4.82 4.98 -17.69
C TYR A 104 5.07 5.65 -19.04
N ARG A 105 4.64 5.01 -20.14
CA ARG A 105 4.73 5.59 -21.49
C ARG A 105 3.35 5.79 -22.10
N LYS A 106 3.11 6.96 -22.68
CA LYS A 106 1.88 7.30 -23.38
C LYS A 106 2.17 8.04 -24.68
N GLY A 107 1.73 7.50 -25.81
CA GLY A 107 1.97 8.12 -27.10
C GLY A 107 3.46 8.23 -27.46
N GLY A 108 4.29 7.26 -27.05
CA GLY A 108 5.74 7.25 -27.29
C GLY A 108 6.55 8.19 -26.37
N LYS A 109 5.90 8.95 -25.49
CA LYS A 109 6.53 9.85 -24.53
C LYS A 109 6.61 9.23 -23.15
N ASP A 110 7.68 9.54 -22.40
CA ASP A 110 7.83 9.14 -21.02
C ASP A 110 6.97 10.07 -20.14
N CYS A 111 6.22 9.46 -19.24
CA CYS A 111 5.29 10.08 -18.32
C CYS A 111 5.55 9.52 -16.93
N LYS A 112 5.04 10.18 -15.89
CA LYS A 112 5.11 9.66 -14.51
C LYS A 112 4.01 10.23 -13.62
N PHE A 113 3.64 9.45 -12.59
CA PHE A 113 3.05 9.96 -11.37
C PHE A 113 4.09 9.90 -10.27
N GLU A 114 4.15 10.92 -9.44
CA GLU A 114 5.15 11.05 -8.39
C GLU A 114 4.50 11.65 -7.15
N TYR A 115 4.69 10.99 -5.98
CA TYR A 115 4.21 11.48 -4.70
C TYR A 115 5.42 11.80 -3.81
N ILE A 116 5.51 13.04 -3.37
CA ILE A 116 6.53 13.54 -2.45
C ILE A 116 5.85 13.84 -1.11
N TYR A 117 6.23 13.11 -0.06
CA TYR A 117 5.58 13.22 1.25
C TYR A 117 6.39 14.12 2.17
N ASP A 118 5.91 15.35 2.39
CA ASP A 118 6.44 16.29 3.36
C ASP A 118 5.65 16.17 4.68
N ARG A 119 6.26 15.54 5.67
CA ARG A 119 5.63 15.30 6.97
C ARG A 119 5.64 16.52 7.87
N GLU A 120 6.65 17.38 7.74
CA GLU A 120 6.75 18.61 8.52
C GLU A 120 5.65 19.59 8.07
N ALA A 121 5.49 19.76 6.78
CA ALA A 121 4.42 20.56 6.18
C ALA A 121 3.05 19.84 6.20
N ARG A 122 2.98 18.55 6.55
CA ARG A 122 1.78 17.71 6.46
C ARG A 122 1.12 17.77 5.09
N GLN A 123 1.93 17.59 4.05
CA GLN A 123 1.51 17.77 2.67
C GLN A 123 2.09 16.68 1.77
N VAL A 124 1.29 16.17 0.84
CA VAL A 124 1.78 15.38 -0.29
C VAL A 124 1.71 16.23 -1.54
N THR A 125 2.85 16.33 -2.22
CA THR A 125 2.90 16.90 -3.57
C THR A 125 2.75 15.75 -4.56
N ASN A 126 1.70 15.79 -5.37
CA ASN A 126 1.50 14.89 -6.51
C ASN A 126 1.93 15.61 -7.78
N VAL A 127 2.91 15.02 -8.49
CA VAL A 127 3.36 15.49 -9.80
C VAL A 127 2.89 14.50 -10.86
N ALA A 128 1.94 14.89 -11.67
CA ALA A 128 1.44 14.11 -12.80
C ALA A 128 2.04 14.66 -14.10
N GLN A 129 3.11 14.06 -14.58
CA GLN A 129 3.74 14.40 -15.84
C GLN A 129 3.12 13.60 -16.97
N GLY A 130 2.28 14.25 -17.76
CA GLY A 130 1.68 13.69 -18.98
C GLY A 130 2.49 14.00 -20.24
N PRO A 131 2.02 13.55 -21.42
CA PRO A 131 2.72 13.76 -22.70
C PRO A 131 2.78 15.22 -23.15
N LYS A 132 1.89 16.07 -22.66
CA LYS A 132 1.76 17.49 -23.08
C LYS A 132 2.01 18.48 -21.96
N GLU A 133 1.68 18.09 -20.72
CA GLU A 133 1.70 18.97 -19.57
C GLU A 133 2.14 18.24 -18.32
N THR A 134 2.57 19.01 -17.33
CA THR A 134 2.85 18.54 -15.97
C THR A 134 1.93 19.29 -15.04
N LEU A 135 1.16 18.53 -14.24
CA LEU A 135 0.31 19.08 -13.20
C LEU A 135 0.95 18.79 -11.84
N GLU A 136 1.00 19.81 -11.00
CA GLU A 136 1.40 19.67 -9.61
C GLU A 136 0.22 20.02 -8.72
N THR A 137 -0.15 19.09 -7.83
CA THR A 137 -1.26 19.28 -6.90
C THR A 137 -0.75 18.96 -5.49
N LYS A 138 -1.13 19.78 -4.52
CA LYS A 138 -0.74 19.61 -3.13
C LYS A 138 -1.95 19.25 -2.29
N TYR A 139 -1.83 18.15 -1.54
CA TYR A 139 -2.86 17.63 -0.65
C TYR A 139 -2.41 17.75 0.79
N PRO A 140 -3.08 18.55 1.62
CA PRO A 140 -2.84 18.52 3.07
C PRO A 140 -3.35 17.20 3.64
N PHE A 141 -2.68 16.67 4.66
CA PHE A 141 -3.15 15.50 5.37
C PHE A 141 -2.97 15.62 6.88
N ASP A 142 -3.92 15.06 7.60
CA ASP A 142 -3.82 14.82 9.04
C ASP A 142 -3.72 13.31 9.28
N GLY A 143 -2.83 12.89 10.18
CA GLY A 143 -2.63 11.50 10.52
C GLY A 143 -1.77 10.74 9.52
N ARG A 144 -2.16 9.49 9.23
CA ARG A 144 -1.38 8.58 8.38
C ARG A 144 -1.86 8.62 6.95
N ILE A 145 -0.92 8.80 6.03
CA ILE A 145 -1.17 8.72 4.59
C ILE A 145 -0.23 7.67 3.98
N PHE A 146 -0.74 6.90 3.03
CA PHE A 146 -0.03 5.81 2.38
C PHE A 146 -0.27 5.82 0.87
N ASP A 147 0.65 5.27 0.10
CA ASP A 147 0.38 4.72 -1.22
C ASP A 147 0.07 3.21 -1.12
N LEU A 148 -0.24 2.59 -2.24
CA LEU A 148 -0.64 1.18 -2.28
C LEU A 148 0.48 0.23 -1.82
N LEU A 149 1.74 0.47 -2.20
CA LEU A 149 2.86 -0.40 -1.80
C LEU A 149 3.18 -0.23 -0.30
N THR A 150 3.14 0.99 0.18
CA THR A 150 3.43 1.29 1.58
C THR A 150 2.33 0.75 2.51
N VAL A 151 1.06 0.83 2.12
CA VAL A 151 -0.02 0.23 2.93
C VAL A 151 0.09 -1.29 2.98
N LEU A 152 0.53 -1.95 1.91
CA LEU A 152 0.79 -3.40 1.93
C LEU A 152 1.97 -3.77 2.84
N ALA A 153 2.99 -2.94 2.93
CA ALA A 153 4.05 -3.10 3.92
C ALA A 153 3.50 -2.89 5.35
N PHE A 154 2.74 -1.82 5.58
CA PHE A 154 2.18 -1.47 6.88
C PHE A 154 1.24 -2.54 7.45
N VAL A 155 0.38 -3.12 6.62
CA VAL A 155 -0.56 -4.19 7.01
C VAL A 155 0.14 -5.40 7.62
N ARG A 156 1.39 -5.64 7.27
CA ARG A 156 2.19 -6.74 7.82
C ARG A 156 2.49 -6.56 9.32
N PHE A 157 2.31 -5.36 9.87
CA PHE A 157 2.51 -5.06 11.29
C PHE A 157 1.23 -5.06 12.13
N LEU A 158 0.07 -5.04 11.49
CA LEU A 158 -1.20 -5.04 12.22
C LEU A 158 -1.39 -6.38 12.91
N ASP A 159 -1.83 -6.33 14.16
CA ASP A 159 -2.18 -7.52 14.92
C ASP A 159 -3.70 -7.79 14.85
N ALA A 160 -4.07 -9.06 15.03
CA ALA A 160 -5.46 -9.51 14.96
C ALA A 160 -6.38 -8.84 16.01
N GLY A 161 -5.81 -8.33 17.11
CA GLY A 161 -6.53 -7.60 18.15
C GLY A 161 -6.51 -6.09 18.00
N ASP A 162 -5.86 -5.55 16.95
CA ASP A 162 -5.77 -4.11 16.76
C ASP A 162 -7.14 -3.50 16.47
N LYS A 163 -7.37 -2.30 17.01
CA LYS A 163 -8.52 -1.48 16.66
C LYS A 163 -8.45 -1.11 15.18
N PRO A 164 -9.62 -0.84 14.52
CA PRO A 164 -9.63 -0.31 13.18
C PRO A 164 -8.67 0.88 13.02
N VAL A 165 -7.86 0.86 11.96
CA VAL A 165 -6.86 1.89 11.69
C VAL A 165 -7.37 2.81 10.62
N SER A 166 -7.61 4.09 10.99
CA SER A 166 -7.95 5.15 10.03
C SER A 166 -6.69 5.70 9.39
N LEU A 167 -6.76 5.92 8.07
CA LEU A 167 -5.66 6.45 7.26
C LEU A 167 -6.20 7.15 6.02
N ARG A 168 -5.31 7.75 5.22
CA ARG A 168 -5.61 8.19 3.86
C ARG A 168 -4.79 7.36 2.88
N LEU A 169 -5.37 7.03 1.73
CA LEU A 169 -4.72 6.26 0.69
C LEU A 169 -4.61 7.11 -0.58
N MET A 170 -3.38 7.33 -1.06
CA MET A 170 -3.11 7.96 -2.35
C MET A 170 -3.46 6.98 -3.47
N LEU A 171 -4.43 7.33 -4.31
CA LEU A 171 -4.83 6.58 -5.49
C LEU A 171 -4.94 7.54 -6.68
N GLY A 172 -4.05 7.40 -7.65
CA GLY A 172 -3.98 8.33 -8.79
C GLY A 172 -3.73 9.76 -8.36
N GLU A 173 -4.69 10.64 -8.60
CA GLU A 173 -4.52 12.08 -8.38
C GLU A 173 -5.05 12.56 -7.02
N ALA A 174 -5.57 11.70 -6.16
CA ALA A 174 -6.21 12.12 -4.91
C ALA A 174 -5.91 11.22 -3.72
N ALA A 175 -6.11 11.77 -2.51
CA ALA A 175 -5.98 11.08 -1.24
C ALA A 175 -7.37 10.77 -0.66
N TYR A 176 -7.69 9.52 -0.48
CA TYR A 176 -9.00 9.05 -0.02
C TYR A 176 -8.95 8.54 1.41
N PRO A 177 -9.90 8.93 2.26
CA PRO A 177 -9.99 8.38 3.60
C PRO A 177 -10.35 6.90 3.55
N ALA A 178 -9.65 6.09 4.34
CA ALA A 178 -9.82 4.65 4.39
C ALA A 178 -9.71 4.13 5.83
N VAL A 179 -10.27 2.95 6.06
CA VAL A 179 -10.16 2.23 7.32
C VAL A 179 -9.73 0.81 7.05
N ILE A 180 -8.69 0.36 7.77
CA ILE A 180 -8.26 -1.04 7.79
C ILE A 180 -8.88 -1.73 8.99
N THR A 181 -9.51 -2.89 8.76
CA THR A 181 -10.09 -3.72 9.80
C THR A 181 -9.62 -5.17 9.68
N TYR A 182 -9.35 -5.81 10.81
CA TYR A 182 -9.18 -7.26 10.87
C TYR A 182 -10.56 -7.95 10.79
N GLN A 183 -10.67 -8.96 9.93
CA GLN A 183 -11.91 -9.66 9.63
C GLN A 183 -11.92 -11.10 10.13
N GLY A 184 -10.93 -11.49 10.92
CA GLY A 184 -10.80 -12.87 11.39
C GLY A 184 -9.84 -13.70 10.54
N LYS A 185 -9.85 -15.01 10.80
CA LYS A 185 -9.06 -15.98 10.06
C LYS A 185 -9.84 -16.59 8.91
N ASP A 186 -9.13 -17.00 7.88
CA ASP A 186 -9.68 -17.60 6.67
C ASP A 186 -8.86 -18.83 6.30
N THR A 187 -9.52 -19.99 6.20
CA THR A 187 -8.90 -21.27 5.86
C THR A 187 -9.20 -21.75 4.44
N GLU A 188 -10.10 -21.05 3.75
CA GLU A 188 -10.62 -21.47 2.45
C GLU A 188 -9.84 -20.82 1.30
N ARG A 189 -9.36 -19.59 1.52
CA ARG A 189 -8.80 -18.77 0.44
C ARG A 189 -7.42 -19.21 0.00
N VAL A 190 -6.59 -19.63 0.93
CA VAL A 190 -5.24 -20.14 0.67
C VAL A 190 -5.17 -21.60 1.14
N PRO A 191 -5.16 -22.57 0.23
CA PRO A 191 -5.18 -23.99 0.60
C PRO A 191 -4.08 -24.35 1.60
N GLY A 192 -4.46 -24.97 2.72
CA GLY A 192 -3.52 -25.44 3.73
C GLY A 192 -2.96 -24.34 4.65
N VAL A 193 -3.43 -23.10 4.55
CA VAL A 193 -2.99 -21.99 5.39
C VAL A 193 -4.20 -21.32 6.05
N GLU A 194 -4.18 -21.22 7.37
CA GLU A 194 -5.10 -20.37 8.11
C GLU A 194 -4.59 -18.93 8.06
N ALA A 195 -5.04 -18.17 7.07
CA ALA A 195 -4.58 -16.80 6.84
C ALA A 195 -5.34 -15.78 7.69
N ASP A 196 -4.66 -14.73 8.13
CA ASP A 196 -5.31 -13.54 8.70
C ASP A 196 -5.95 -12.73 7.56
N ARG A 197 -7.25 -12.44 7.67
CA ARG A 197 -7.99 -11.63 6.70
C ARG A 197 -8.17 -10.21 7.19
N PHE A 198 -7.83 -9.26 6.34
CA PHE A 198 -8.02 -7.84 6.57
C PHE A 198 -8.80 -7.20 5.42
N GLN A 199 -9.46 -6.10 5.72
CA GLN A 199 -10.18 -5.31 4.74
C GLN A 199 -9.74 -3.85 4.82
N ILE A 200 -9.43 -3.25 3.68
CA ILE A 200 -9.30 -1.80 3.52
C ILE A 200 -10.58 -1.31 2.86
N ARG A 201 -11.32 -0.44 3.54
CA ARG A 201 -12.52 0.19 2.99
C ARG A 201 -12.31 1.68 2.83
N LEU A 202 -12.48 2.17 1.60
CA LEU A 202 -12.57 3.60 1.33
C LEU A 202 -13.90 4.12 1.86
N THR A 203 -13.87 5.20 2.65
CA THR A 203 -15.07 5.71 3.32
C THR A 203 -15.87 6.71 2.50
N GLU A 204 -15.27 7.27 1.44
CA GLU A 204 -15.96 8.12 0.47
C GLU A 204 -16.60 7.27 -0.63
N ARG A 205 -17.85 7.59 -0.97
CA ARG A 205 -18.55 6.93 -2.09
C ARG A 205 -18.07 7.49 -3.43
N GLY A 206 -17.96 6.60 -4.44
CA GLY A 206 -17.67 7.01 -5.82
C GLY A 206 -16.20 7.23 -6.14
N VAL A 207 -15.29 6.85 -5.24
CA VAL A 207 -13.84 6.98 -5.42
C VAL A 207 -13.31 6.16 -6.60
N MET A 208 -13.91 5.02 -6.84
CA MET A 208 -13.59 4.21 -8.02
C MET A 208 -14.60 4.57 -9.12
N GLU A 209 -14.16 5.30 -10.12
CA GLU A 209 -14.98 5.93 -11.17
C GLU A 209 -15.97 5.02 -11.92
N ASN A 210 -15.96 3.73 -11.71
CA ASN A 210 -16.80 2.78 -12.43
C ASN A 210 -17.68 1.90 -11.54
N GLY A 211 -18.03 2.34 -10.31
CA GLY A 211 -18.90 1.55 -9.44
C GLY A 211 -18.25 0.26 -8.92
N SER A 212 -16.92 0.16 -9.02
CA SER A 212 -16.13 -0.87 -8.34
C SER A 212 -16.25 -0.68 -6.85
N GLY A 213 -16.27 -1.79 -6.11
CA GLY A 213 -16.42 -1.77 -4.66
C GLY A 213 -15.33 -0.93 -3.99
N ASN A 214 -15.70 -0.18 -2.98
CA ASN A 214 -14.78 0.63 -2.18
C ASN A 214 -13.91 -0.21 -1.23
N GLU A 215 -13.75 -1.51 -1.50
CA GLU A 215 -13.14 -2.45 -0.58
C GLU A 215 -12.04 -3.27 -1.24
N LEU A 216 -10.92 -3.39 -0.53
CA LEU A 216 -9.83 -4.30 -0.83
C LEU A 216 -9.74 -5.31 0.31
N THR A 217 -9.83 -6.60 0.00
CA THR A 217 -9.59 -7.66 0.97
C THR A 217 -8.23 -8.28 0.72
N PHE A 218 -7.46 -8.50 1.76
CA PHE A 218 -6.17 -9.16 1.65
C PHE A 218 -5.96 -10.20 2.74
N TRP A 219 -5.14 -11.18 2.42
CA TRP A 219 -4.79 -12.31 3.28
C TRP A 219 -3.30 -12.27 3.57
N ARG A 220 -2.96 -12.46 4.83
CA ARG A 220 -1.60 -12.46 5.35
C ARG A 220 -1.29 -13.78 6.03
N SER A 221 -0.07 -14.29 5.86
CA SER A 221 0.37 -15.48 6.59
C SER A 221 0.38 -15.21 8.09
N PRO A 222 0.03 -16.21 8.93
CA PRO A 222 0.04 -16.07 10.39
C PRO A 222 1.46 -16.15 10.99
N GLY A 223 2.45 -16.52 10.17
CA GLY A 223 3.83 -16.69 10.60
C GLY A 223 4.56 -15.39 10.90
N SER A 224 5.79 -15.49 11.34
CA SER A 224 6.65 -14.34 11.64
C SER A 224 7.03 -13.51 10.39
N ASP A 225 6.93 -14.10 9.20
CA ASP A 225 7.16 -13.41 7.93
C ASP A 225 6.02 -12.47 7.55
N ARG A 226 4.81 -12.69 8.09
CA ARG A 226 3.61 -11.87 7.86
C ARG A 226 3.42 -11.52 6.38
N ARG A 227 3.66 -12.50 5.50
CA ARG A 227 3.65 -12.33 4.04
C ARG A 227 2.24 -12.10 3.54
N ILE A 228 2.06 -11.17 2.60
CA ILE A 228 0.80 -11.03 1.89
C ILE A 228 0.64 -12.23 0.95
N LEU A 229 -0.39 -13.03 1.16
CA LEU A 229 -0.69 -14.24 0.41
C LEU A 229 -1.59 -13.96 -0.79
N GLY A 230 -2.39 -12.92 -0.69
CA GLY A 230 -3.28 -12.51 -1.76
C GLY A 230 -4.05 -11.24 -1.44
N LEU A 231 -4.70 -10.71 -2.48
CA LEU A 231 -5.54 -9.52 -2.43
C LEU A 231 -6.71 -9.70 -3.38
N GLU A 232 -7.86 -9.15 -3.04
CA GLU A 232 -9.04 -9.07 -3.90
C GLU A 232 -9.68 -7.71 -3.90
N ALA A 233 -10.18 -7.34 -5.07
CA ALA A 233 -10.96 -6.13 -5.28
C ALA A 233 -12.11 -6.39 -6.25
N ALA A 234 -13.29 -5.88 -5.93
CA ALA A 234 -14.34 -5.75 -6.91
C ALA A 234 -13.95 -4.65 -7.92
N VAL A 235 -14.10 -4.94 -9.20
CA VAL A 235 -13.93 -3.98 -10.30
C VAL A 235 -15.19 -4.00 -11.15
N ASN A 236 -15.49 -2.92 -11.82
CA ASN A 236 -16.70 -2.87 -12.65
C ASN A 236 -16.34 -2.90 -14.14
N PRO A 237 -16.79 -3.94 -14.86
CA PRO A 237 -17.44 -5.15 -14.36
C PRO A 237 -16.45 -6.15 -13.78
N GLY A 238 -16.89 -7.02 -12.83
CA GLY A 238 -16.15 -8.22 -12.41
C GLY A 238 -15.33 -8.09 -11.14
N HIS A 239 -14.28 -8.89 -11.07
CA HIS A 239 -13.47 -9.05 -9.88
C HIS A 239 -11.99 -9.28 -10.22
N MET A 240 -11.10 -8.67 -9.47
CA MET A 240 -9.66 -8.93 -9.58
C MET A 240 -9.17 -9.67 -8.35
N SER A 241 -8.39 -10.72 -8.57
CA SER A 241 -7.69 -11.43 -7.51
C SER A 241 -6.19 -11.47 -7.79
N ILE A 242 -5.41 -11.24 -6.75
CA ILE A 242 -3.96 -11.32 -6.75
C ILE A 242 -3.59 -12.43 -5.77
N ARG A 243 -2.82 -13.43 -6.19
CA ARG A 243 -2.42 -14.56 -5.35
C ARG A 243 -0.94 -14.79 -5.44
N ILE A 244 -0.33 -15.15 -4.30
CA ILE A 244 1.08 -15.53 -4.27
C ILE A 244 1.29 -16.74 -5.20
N LYS A 245 2.33 -16.67 -6.01
CA LYS A 245 2.74 -17.80 -6.85
C LYS A 245 3.63 -18.70 -6.01
N GLN A 246 3.18 -19.93 -5.85
CA GLN A 246 3.98 -21.01 -5.22
C GLN A 246 5.12 -21.43 -6.12
#